data_84fed4c434adb830ac6c30e26e70a6dc
#
_entry.id   84fed4c434adb830ac6c30e26e70a6dc
#
_cell.length_a   1.000
_cell.length_b   1.000
_cell.length_c   1.000
_cell.angle_alpha   90.00
_cell.angle_beta   90.00
_cell.angle_gamma   90.00
#
_symmetry.space_group_name_H-M   'P 1'
#
loop_
_entity.id
_entity.type
_entity.pdbx_description
1 polymer ?
#
loop_
_entity_poly.entity_id
_entity_poly.type
_entity_poly.pdbx_seq_one_letter_code
_entity_poly.pdbx_strand_id
1 'polypeptide(L)'
;MIEAGFEKTELLITEGPAQIGLAKRVANANHSVPDLLLSIHHDSVPDAFMEKWDYEGKQSHFSDRFKGYSIFISWENPARDMSLRFARLLGLQLKASGLSYTPHYTETFMGRRQRQLLDPEAGIYRYDQLRVLRETHMPAVLLEAGSIINRDEELLLDSAEHRSLISAAVTNAAEGFCATLPRKQARQTKR
;
A
#
# COMPACT_ATOMS: atom_id res chain seq x y z
N MET A 1 8.35 8.65 -10.22
CA MET A 1 7.16 8.47 -11.09
C MET A 1 7.20 9.45 -12.27
N ILE A 2 7.13 10.78 -12.08
CA ILE A 2 7.16 11.74 -13.22
C ILE A 2 8.46 11.61 -14.04
N GLU A 3 9.60 11.50 -13.37
CA GLU A 3 10.91 11.29 -14.03
C GLU A 3 11.01 9.93 -14.75
N ALA A 4 10.19 8.96 -14.38
CA ALA A 4 10.09 7.65 -15.03
C ALA A 4 9.11 7.63 -16.22
N GLY A 5 8.63 8.80 -16.65
CA GLY A 5 7.83 8.94 -17.89
C GLY A 5 6.35 8.64 -17.75
N PHE A 6 5.78 8.59 -16.54
CA PHE A 6 4.33 8.50 -16.38
C PHE A 6 3.67 9.80 -16.81
N GLU A 7 2.65 9.73 -17.67
CA GLU A 7 1.95 10.89 -18.22
C GLU A 7 1.33 11.77 -17.13
N LYS A 8 0.76 11.13 -16.09
CA LYS A 8 0.13 11.82 -14.98
C LYS A 8 0.30 11.03 -13.69
N THR A 9 0.79 11.73 -12.65
CA THR A 9 0.80 11.24 -11.28
C THR A 9 0.09 12.27 -10.41
N GLU A 10 -0.98 11.86 -9.76
CA GLU A 10 -1.79 12.70 -8.86
C GLU A 10 -1.63 12.27 -7.42
N LEU A 11 -1.38 13.20 -6.52
CA LEU A 11 -1.37 12.97 -5.09
C LEU A 11 -2.76 13.32 -4.52
N LEU A 12 -3.50 12.31 -4.05
CA LEU A 12 -4.81 12.49 -3.45
C LEU A 12 -4.68 12.82 -1.95
N ILE A 13 -4.59 14.11 -1.64
CA ILE A 13 -4.65 14.62 -0.28
C ILE A 13 -6.05 15.18 -0.03
N THR A 14 -6.61 14.88 1.14
CA THR A 14 -7.89 15.44 1.59
C THR A 14 -7.75 15.98 2.99
N GLU A 15 -8.25 17.19 3.21
CA GLU A 15 -8.30 17.82 4.53
C GLU A 15 -9.55 17.38 5.32
N GLY A 16 -9.50 17.53 6.63
CA GLY A 16 -10.61 17.31 7.55
C GLY A 16 -10.62 15.92 8.20
N PRO A 17 -11.72 15.58 8.93
CA PRO A 17 -11.83 14.31 9.64
C PRO A 17 -11.60 13.09 8.74
N ALA A 18 -10.86 12.11 9.23
CA ALA A 18 -10.38 10.96 8.45
C ALA A 18 -11.50 10.23 7.67
N GLN A 19 -12.66 10.01 8.29
CA GLN A 19 -13.78 9.31 7.64
C GLN A 19 -14.40 10.10 6.48
N ILE A 20 -14.54 11.43 6.63
CA ILE A 20 -15.06 12.31 5.57
C ILE A 20 -14.00 12.43 4.45
N GLY A 21 -12.74 12.58 4.82
CA GLY A 21 -11.62 12.61 3.89
C GLY A 21 -11.53 11.34 3.05
N LEU A 22 -11.79 10.16 3.64
CA LEU A 22 -11.75 8.88 2.94
C LEU A 22 -12.84 8.78 1.86
N ALA A 23 -14.08 9.18 2.17
CA ALA A 23 -15.16 9.20 1.18
C ALA A 23 -14.86 10.15 0.01
N LYS A 24 -14.28 11.34 0.31
CA LYS A 24 -13.83 12.30 -0.72
C LYS A 24 -12.72 11.72 -1.60
N ARG A 25 -11.75 11.01 -1.00
CA ARG A 25 -10.67 10.36 -1.78
C ARG A 25 -11.23 9.33 -2.75
N VAL A 26 -12.15 8.47 -2.30
CA VAL A 26 -12.82 7.49 -3.17
C VAL A 26 -13.56 8.21 -4.30
N ALA A 27 -14.34 9.25 -4.01
CA ALA A 27 -15.07 10.00 -5.01
C ALA A 27 -14.13 10.67 -6.02
N ASN A 28 -13.05 11.31 -5.56
CA ASN A 28 -12.06 11.96 -6.41
C ASN A 28 -11.33 10.94 -7.31
N ALA A 29 -10.91 9.80 -6.74
CA ALA A 29 -10.28 8.73 -7.51
C ALA A 29 -11.22 8.21 -8.61
N ASN A 30 -12.49 7.94 -8.27
CA ASN A 30 -13.47 7.48 -9.25
C ASN A 30 -13.80 8.53 -10.33
N HIS A 31 -13.71 9.82 -9.99
CA HIS A 31 -13.88 10.91 -10.95
C HIS A 31 -12.67 11.06 -11.89
N SER A 32 -11.46 10.95 -11.38
CA SER A 32 -10.23 11.07 -12.17
C SER A 32 -9.96 9.87 -13.08
N VAL A 33 -10.55 8.72 -12.78
CA VAL A 33 -10.41 7.45 -13.53
C VAL A 33 -8.94 7.12 -13.85
N PRO A 34 -8.05 7.03 -12.87
CA PRO A 34 -6.65 6.66 -13.10
C PRO A 34 -6.54 5.19 -13.51
N ASP A 35 -5.43 4.81 -14.10
CA ASP A 35 -5.14 3.41 -14.46
C ASP A 35 -4.80 2.56 -13.22
N LEU A 36 -4.40 3.20 -12.11
CA LEU A 36 -4.04 2.57 -10.85
C LEU A 36 -4.22 3.55 -9.68
N LEU A 37 -4.72 3.06 -8.55
CA LEU A 37 -4.69 3.73 -7.26
C LEU A 37 -3.74 2.97 -6.33
N LEU A 38 -2.71 3.67 -5.82
CA LEU A 38 -1.81 3.15 -4.80
C LEU A 38 -1.92 4.01 -3.53
N SER A 39 -2.23 3.37 -2.42
CA SER A 39 -2.20 3.99 -1.08
C SER A 39 -0.96 3.49 -0.35
N ILE A 40 -0.12 4.40 0.14
CA ILE A 40 1.12 4.04 0.87
C ILE A 40 0.96 4.48 2.32
N HIS A 41 1.17 3.53 3.21
CA HIS A 41 1.03 3.67 4.65
C HIS A 41 2.21 3.06 5.40
N HIS A 42 2.22 3.25 6.71
CA HIS A 42 3.06 2.51 7.65
C HIS A 42 2.17 1.79 8.64
N ASP A 43 2.49 0.54 8.89
CA ASP A 43 1.69 -0.35 9.72
C ASP A 43 1.83 -0.07 11.21
N SER A 44 0.79 -0.41 11.95
CA SER A 44 0.76 -0.40 13.41
C SER A 44 -0.16 -1.50 13.93
N VAL A 45 0.08 -1.95 15.15
CA VAL A 45 -0.77 -2.93 15.83
C VAL A 45 -1.53 -2.30 16.99
N PRO A 46 -2.60 -2.96 17.52
CA PRO A 46 -3.28 -2.51 18.72
C PRO A 46 -2.35 -2.41 19.93
N ASP A 47 -2.63 -1.47 20.82
CA ASP A 47 -1.84 -1.22 22.06
C ASP A 47 -1.64 -2.47 22.90
N ALA A 48 -2.57 -3.42 22.87
CA ALA A 48 -2.46 -4.70 23.57
C ALA A 48 -1.26 -5.56 23.13
N PHE A 49 -0.67 -5.26 21.97
CA PHE A 49 0.51 -5.95 21.44
C PHE A 49 1.78 -5.10 21.50
N MET A 50 1.68 -3.92 22.12
CA MET A 50 2.80 -3.01 22.31
C MET A 50 3.31 -3.05 23.74
N GLU A 51 4.61 -2.81 23.87
CA GLU A 51 5.30 -2.59 25.13
C GLU A 51 5.45 -1.09 25.36
N LYS A 52 5.50 -0.69 26.66
CA LYS A 52 5.77 0.70 27.04
C LYS A 52 7.26 0.89 27.23
N TRP A 53 7.76 2.02 26.76
CA TRP A 53 9.14 2.44 27.04
C TRP A 53 9.20 3.95 27.29
N ASP A 54 10.25 4.39 27.94
CA ASP A 54 10.55 5.80 28.10
C ASP A 54 11.54 6.21 27.01
N TYR A 55 11.12 7.08 26.10
CA TYR A 55 11.95 7.61 25.05
C TYR A 55 12.03 9.12 25.16
N GLU A 56 13.24 9.64 25.42
CA GLU A 56 13.49 11.08 25.60
C GLU A 56 12.59 11.73 26.67
N GLY A 57 12.33 11.02 27.78
CA GLY A 57 11.48 11.49 28.86
C GLY A 57 9.97 11.48 28.57
N LYS A 58 9.55 10.80 27.49
CA LYS A 58 8.15 10.61 27.14
C LYS A 58 7.79 9.13 27.11
N GLN A 59 6.62 8.81 27.71
CA GLN A 59 6.07 7.46 27.58
C GLN A 59 5.65 7.22 26.12
N SER A 60 6.25 6.21 25.50
CA SER A 60 5.96 5.77 24.15
C SER A 60 5.60 4.28 24.12
N HIS A 61 5.17 3.79 22.97
CA HIS A 61 4.83 2.39 22.76
C HIS A 61 5.60 1.84 21.56
N PHE A 62 6.05 0.60 21.67
CA PHE A 62 6.77 -0.09 20.59
C PHE A 62 6.42 -1.57 20.56
N SER A 63 6.76 -2.24 19.48
CA SER A 63 6.76 -3.69 19.39
C SER A 63 7.77 -4.15 18.35
N ASP A 64 8.90 -4.66 18.80
CA ASP A 64 9.94 -5.21 17.90
C ASP A 64 9.55 -6.56 17.26
N ARG A 65 8.41 -7.11 17.66
CA ARG A 65 7.86 -8.34 17.10
C ARG A 65 7.32 -8.16 15.68
N PHE A 66 6.73 -6.99 15.38
CA PHE A 66 6.05 -6.74 14.12
C PHE A 66 6.92 -5.91 13.20
N LYS A 67 7.32 -6.49 12.07
CA LYS A 67 8.17 -5.86 11.08
C LYS A 67 7.88 -6.41 9.70
N GLY A 68 8.27 -5.67 8.67
CA GLY A 68 8.12 -6.02 7.28
C GLY A 68 6.93 -5.34 6.61
N TYR A 69 6.90 -5.37 5.29
CA TYR A 69 5.82 -4.80 4.50
C TYR A 69 4.59 -5.72 4.46
N SER A 70 3.45 -5.17 4.10
CA SER A 70 2.27 -5.94 3.66
C SER A 70 1.54 -5.22 2.54
N ILE A 71 0.93 -6.00 1.63
CA ILE A 71 0.18 -5.47 0.50
C ILE A 71 -1.26 -5.93 0.64
N PHE A 72 -2.21 -4.99 0.53
CA PHE A 72 -3.62 -5.29 0.65
C PHE A 72 -4.37 -4.99 -0.63
N ILE A 73 -5.28 -5.89 -0.98
CA ILE A 73 -6.28 -5.73 -2.03
C ILE A 73 -7.67 -6.13 -1.53
N SER A 74 -8.71 -5.66 -2.20
CA SER A 74 -10.09 -6.08 -1.93
C SER A 74 -10.59 -7.01 -3.03
N TRP A 75 -11.21 -8.12 -2.63
CA TRP A 75 -11.89 -9.03 -3.54
C TRP A 75 -13.23 -8.45 -4.05
N GLU A 76 -13.75 -7.43 -3.34
CA GLU A 76 -14.97 -6.70 -3.70
C GLU A 76 -14.70 -5.55 -4.68
N ASN A 77 -13.43 -5.26 -5.01
CA ASN A 77 -13.08 -4.27 -6.03
C ASN A 77 -13.45 -4.80 -7.43
N PRO A 78 -14.13 -4.02 -8.29
CA PRO A 78 -14.50 -4.46 -9.64
C PRO A 78 -13.28 -4.76 -10.54
N ALA A 79 -12.13 -4.16 -10.25
CA ALA A 79 -10.86 -4.40 -10.96
C ALA A 79 -9.87 -5.27 -10.14
N ARG A 80 -10.38 -6.17 -9.29
CA ARG A 80 -9.57 -6.99 -8.35
C ARG A 80 -8.45 -7.78 -9.02
N ASP A 81 -8.68 -8.32 -10.21
CA ASP A 81 -7.67 -9.14 -10.91
C ASP A 81 -6.47 -8.28 -11.34
N MET A 82 -6.73 -7.04 -11.75
CA MET A 82 -5.70 -6.06 -12.06
C MET A 82 -5.03 -5.54 -10.77
N SER A 83 -5.78 -5.38 -9.67
CA SER A 83 -5.22 -5.08 -8.35
C SER A 83 -4.25 -6.17 -7.91
N LEU A 84 -4.63 -7.44 -8.04
CA LEU A 84 -3.77 -8.58 -7.73
C LEU A 84 -2.52 -8.61 -8.61
N ARG A 85 -2.67 -8.31 -9.90
CA ARG A 85 -1.55 -8.25 -10.85
C ARG A 85 -0.51 -7.19 -10.44
N PHE A 86 -0.97 -5.96 -10.16
CA PHE A 86 -0.07 -4.92 -9.68
C PHE A 86 0.56 -5.26 -8.33
N ALA A 87 -0.23 -5.77 -7.38
CA ALA A 87 0.24 -6.19 -6.07
C ALA A 87 1.36 -7.24 -6.16
N ARG A 88 1.25 -8.20 -7.08
CA ARG A 88 2.32 -9.20 -7.34
C ARG A 88 3.60 -8.56 -7.86
N LEU A 89 3.49 -7.67 -8.84
CA LEU A 89 4.66 -6.95 -9.35
C LEU A 89 5.34 -6.16 -8.21
N LEU A 90 4.56 -5.46 -7.40
CA LEU A 90 5.07 -4.69 -6.27
C LEU A 90 5.76 -5.58 -5.23
N GLY A 91 5.12 -6.66 -4.79
CA GLY A 91 5.70 -7.57 -3.80
C GLY A 91 6.98 -8.23 -4.28
N LEU A 92 7.04 -8.63 -5.56
CA LEU A 92 8.26 -9.19 -6.15
C LEU A 92 9.39 -8.15 -6.22
N GLN A 93 9.11 -6.88 -6.53
CA GLN A 93 10.11 -5.81 -6.52
C GLN A 93 10.62 -5.51 -5.10
N LEU A 94 9.73 -5.46 -4.10
CA LEU A 94 10.11 -5.28 -2.70
C LEU A 94 10.99 -6.43 -2.22
N LYS A 95 10.61 -7.67 -2.51
CA LYS A 95 11.40 -8.87 -2.19
C LYS A 95 12.77 -8.87 -2.89
N ALA A 96 12.83 -8.52 -4.17
CA ALA A 96 14.08 -8.40 -4.92
C ALA A 96 15.00 -7.30 -4.36
N SER A 97 14.43 -6.29 -3.71
CA SER A 97 15.15 -5.25 -2.98
C SER A 97 15.59 -5.66 -1.56
N GLY A 98 15.41 -6.93 -1.19
CA GLY A 98 15.83 -7.48 0.11
C GLY A 98 14.82 -7.27 1.23
N LEU A 99 13.62 -6.76 0.95
CA LEU A 99 12.57 -6.60 1.95
C LEU A 99 11.78 -7.89 2.16
N SER A 100 11.30 -8.09 3.39
CA SER A 100 10.43 -9.21 3.76
C SER A 100 9.03 -8.70 4.10
N TYR A 101 8.01 -9.49 3.77
CA TYR A 101 6.66 -9.17 4.21
C TYR A 101 6.42 -9.64 5.64
N THR A 102 5.48 -9.03 6.34
CA THR A 102 5.10 -9.42 7.69
C THR A 102 4.05 -10.53 7.68
N PRO A 103 4.27 -11.68 8.39
CA PRO A 103 3.30 -12.78 8.41
C PRO A 103 2.19 -12.60 9.45
N HIS A 104 2.27 -11.61 10.34
CA HIS A 104 1.44 -11.53 11.55
C HIS A 104 -0.06 -11.44 11.26
N TYR A 105 -0.47 -10.96 10.08
CA TYR A 105 -1.88 -10.89 9.70
C TYR A 105 -2.56 -12.25 9.54
N THR A 106 -1.81 -13.35 9.44
CA THR A 106 -2.37 -14.72 9.42
C THR A 106 -2.54 -15.31 10.81
N GLU A 107 -1.94 -14.69 11.84
CA GLU A 107 -1.89 -15.22 13.19
C GLU A 107 -3.25 -15.09 13.91
N THR A 108 -3.60 -16.09 14.69
CA THR A 108 -4.88 -16.17 15.39
C THR A 108 -5.07 -15.08 16.44
N PHE A 109 -3.96 -14.59 17.05
CA PHE A 109 -4.01 -13.51 18.02
C PHE A 109 -4.49 -12.18 17.43
N MET A 110 -4.43 -12.01 16.09
CA MET A 110 -4.97 -10.83 15.41
C MET A 110 -6.50 -10.73 15.48
N GLY A 111 -7.21 -11.81 15.80
CA GLY A 111 -8.65 -11.82 15.96
C GLY A 111 -9.38 -11.23 14.74
N ARG A 112 -10.14 -10.14 14.93
CA ARG A 112 -10.86 -9.47 13.82
C ARG A 112 -9.94 -8.82 12.78
N ARG A 113 -8.66 -8.63 13.09
CA ARG A 113 -7.65 -8.12 12.16
C ARG A 113 -6.95 -9.21 11.37
N GLN A 114 -7.24 -10.48 11.65
CA GLN A 114 -6.71 -11.59 10.86
C GLN A 114 -7.13 -11.44 9.40
N ARG A 115 -6.20 -11.70 8.48
CA ARG A 115 -6.40 -11.55 7.03
C ARG A 115 -6.02 -12.82 6.31
N GLN A 116 -6.71 -13.10 5.23
CA GLN A 116 -6.36 -14.17 4.33
C GLN A 116 -5.12 -13.77 3.52
N LEU A 117 -4.07 -14.57 3.61
CA LEU A 117 -2.90 -14.44 2.73
C LEU A 117 -3.25 -15.01 1.36
N LEU A 118 -3.23 -14.17 0.35
CA LEU A 118 -3.56 -14.53 -1.04
C LEU A 118 -2.34 -14.99 -1.82
N ASP A 119 -1.19 -14.39 -1.56
CA ASP A 119 0.06 -14.70 -2.23
C ASP A 119 1.24 -14.62 -1.24
N PRO A 120 1.77 -15.78 -0.79
CA PRO A 120 2.87 -15.81 0.16
C PRO A 120 4.23 -15.44 -0.44
N GLU A 121 4.37 -15.42 -1.76
CA GLU A 121 5.61 -14.97 -2.39
C GLU A 121 5.72 -13.44 -2.40
N ALA A 122 4.59 -12.77 -2.56
CA ALA A 122 4.52 -11.33 -2.68
C ALA A 122 4.01 -10.61 -1.42
N GLY A 123 3.58 -11.34 -0.38
CA GLY A 123 3.05 -10.76 0.86
C GLY A 123 1.71 -10.04 0.66
N ILE A 124 0.79 -10.64 -0.12
CA ILE A 124 -0.50 -10.04 -0.48
C ILE A 124 -1.61 -10.60 0.38
N TYR A 125 -2.39 -9.71 0.98
CA TYR A 125 -3.51 -10.02 1.85
C TYR A 125 -4.84 -9.51 1.31
N ARG A 126 -5.93 -10.22 1.62
CA ARG A 126 -7.29 -9.78 1.36
C ARG A 126 -7.78 -8.84 2.46
N TYR A 127 -8.31 -7.67 2.09
CA TYR A 127 -8.89 -6.73 3.04
C TYR A 127 -10.11 -5.99 2.46
N ASP A 128 -11.29 -6.63 2.51
CA ASP A 128 -12.52 -6.09 1.91
C ASP A 128 -13.15 -4.94 2.70
N GLN A 129 -12.80 -4.75 4.00
CA GLN A 129 -13.32 -3.67 4.81
C GLN A 129 -12.70 -2.30 4.53
N LEU A 130 -11.58 -2.24 3.80
CA LEU A 130 -10.97 -0.97 3.40
C LEU A 130 -11.74 -0.32 2.26
N ARG A 131 -12.46 0.77 2.58
CA ARG A 131 -13.30 1.48 1.60
C ARG A 131 -12.53 1.90 0.36
N VAL A 132 -11.32 2.43 0.51
CA VAL A 132 -10.50 2.90 -0.60
C VAL A 132 -10.14 1.77 -1.57
N LEU A 133 -9.99 0.54 -1.08
CA LEU A 133 -9.73 -0.62 -1.94
C LEU A 133 -11.01 -1.18 -2.57
N ARG A 134 -12.12 -1.17 -1.80
CA ARG A 134 -13.39 -1.76 -2.19
C ARG A 134 -14.22 -0.89 -3.13
N GLU A 135 -14.33 0.43 -2.82
CA GLU A 135 -15.29 1.34 -3.46
C GLU A 135 -14.71 2.12 -4.64
N THR A 136 -13.42 1.96 -4.94
CA THR A 136 -12.81 2.52 -6.15
C THR A 136 -13.03 1.60 -7.35
N HIS A 137 -13.16 2.19 -8.53
CA HIS A 137 -13.54 1.46 -9.75
C HIS A 137 -12.34 1.01 -10.60
N MET A 138 -11.16 1.50 -10.27
CA MET A 138 -9.88 1.11 -10.88
C MET A 138 -9.13 0.08 -10.03
N PRO A 139 -8.06 -0.54 -10.55
CA PRO A 139 -7.14 -1.32 -9.74
C PRO A 139 -6.67 -0.52 -8.53
N ALA A 140 -6.82 -1.08 -7.32
CA ALA A 140 -6.50 -0.40 -6.07
C ALA A 140 -5.71 -1.31 -5.14
N VAL A 141 -4.58 -0.80 -4.67
CA VAL A 141 -3.65 -1.52 -3.79
C VAL A 141 -3.24 -0.60 -2.64
N LEU A 142 -3.14 -1.17 -1.44
CA LEU A 142 -2.53 -0.49 -0.30
C LEU A 142 -1.23 -1.22 0.07
N LEU A 143 -0.17 -0.46 0.19
CA LEU A 143 1.12 -0.88 0.70
C LEU A 143 1.31 -0.34 2.11
N GLU A 144 1.48 -1.23 3.09
CA GLU A 144 2.13 -0.91 4.35
C GLU A 144 3.64 -1.12 4.14
N ALA A 145 4.39 -0.03 4.09
CA ALA A 145 5.79 -0.05 3.68
C ALA A 145 6.75 -0.58 4.77
N GLY A 146 6.25 -0.79 5.96
CA GLY A 146 6.93 -1.26 7.15
C GLY A 146 6.15 -0.84 8.40
N SER A 147 6.61 -1.19 9.59
CA SER A 147 5.95 -0.96 10.87
C SER A 147 6.58 0.22 11.61
N ILE A 148 5.80 1.29 11.83
CA ILE A 148 6.27 2.48 12.59
C ILE A 148 6.39 2.25 14.09
N ILE A 149 5.91 1.13 14.59
CA ILE A 149 6.02 0.77 16.01
C ILE A 149 7.19 -0.18 16.29
N ASN A 150 7.89 -0.63 15.25
CA ASN A 150 9.13 -1.38 15.37
C ASN A 150 10.30 -0.39 15.37
N ARG A 151 11.11 -0.41 16.43
CA ARG A 151 12.17 0.59 16.66
C ARG A 151 13.24 0.61 15.57
N ASP A 152 13.59 -0.56 15.03
CA ASP A 152 14.57 -0.66 13.94
C ASP A 152 13.97 -0.22 12.60
N GLU A 153 12.74 -0.63 12.31
CA GLU A 153 12.06 -0.24 11.05
C GLU A 153 11.71 1.23 11.01
N GLU A 154 11.31 1.84 12.13
CA GLU A 154 11.04 3.28 12.20
C GLU A 154 12.26 4.09 11.73
N LEU A 155 13.45 3.72 12.21
CA LEU A 155 14.72 4.36 11.79
C LEU A 155 15.01 4.12 10.30
N LEU A 156 14.75 2.92 9.79
CA LEU A 156 14.91 2.61 8.38
C LEU A 156 13.93 3.43 7.51
N LEU A 157 12.66 3.49 7.90
CA LEU A 157 11.62 4.25 7.20
C LEU A 157 11.93 5.76 7.13
N ASP A 158 12.62 6.29 8.14
CA ASP A 158 13.09 7.68 8.13
C ASP A 158 14.36 7.90 7.29
N SER A 159 15.09 6.85 6.95
CA SER A 159 16.30 6.98 6.12
C SER A 159 15.97 7.29 4.66
N ALA A 160 16.77 8.17 4.05
CA ALA A 160 16.62 8.53 2.63
C ALA A 160 16.89 7.34 1.71
N GLU A 161 17.83 6.48 2.11
CA GLU A 161 18.21 5.29 1.35
C GLU A 161 17.05 4.28 1.27
N HIS A 162 16.43 3.97 2.40
CA HIS A 162 15.29 3.05 2.44
C HIS A 162 14.07 3.59 1.69
N ARG A 163 13.77 4.90 1.83
CA ARG A 163 12.70 5.55 1.05
C ARG A 163 12.96 5.48 -0.45
N SER A 164 14.22 5.66 -0.86
CA SER A 164 14.64 5.54 -2.26
C SER A 164 14.43 4.12 -2.80
N LEU A 165 14.77 3.12 -2.00
CA LEU A 165 14.59 1.71 -2.32
C LEU A 165 13.11 1.35 -2.53
N ILE A 166 12.24 1.75 -1.59
CA ILE A 166 10.78 1.53 -1.71
C ILE A 166 10.23 2.29 -2.93
N SER A 167 10.66 3.53 -3.14
CA SER A 167 10.24 4.34 -4.29
C SER A 167 10.63 3.70 -5.62
N ALA A 168 11.83 3.14 -5.73
CA ALA A 168 12.28 2.42 -6.91
C ALA A 168 11.44 1.15 -7.14
N ALA A 169 11.18 0.37 -6.10
CA ALA A 169 10.35 -0.83 -6.19
C ALA A 169 8.92 -0.51 -6.67
N VAL A 170 8.32 0.56 -6.13
CA VAL A 170 7.00 1.05 -6.56
C VAL A 170 7.03 1.49 -8.02
N THR A 171 8.05 2.24 -8.42
CA THR A 171 8.19 2.74 -9.80
C THR A 171 8.34 1.59 -10.79
N ASN A 172 9.24 0.64 -10.53
CA ASN A 172 9.45 -0.53 -11.39
C ASN A 172 8.19 -1.39 -11.51
N ALA A 173 7.46 -1.58 -10.40
CA ALA A 173 6.20 -2.31 -10.41
C ALA A 173 5.12 -1.60 -11.26
N ALA A 174 5.04 -0.27 -11.16
CA ALA A 174 4.11 0.52 -11.94
C ALA A 174 4.45 0.52 -13.43
N GLU A 175 5.72 0.61 -13.80
CA GLU A 175 6.18 0.47 -15.19
C GLU A 175 5.80 -0.90 -15.76
N GLY A 176 6.12 -1.98 -15.03
CA GLY A 176 5.75 -3.34 -15.41
C GLY A 176 4.25 -3.53 -15.55
N PHE A 177 3.46 -2.91 -14.69
CA PHE A 177 2.00 -2.93 -14.77
C PHE A 177 1.49 -2.17 -15.99
N CYS A 178 1.95 -0.94 -16.23
CA CYS A 178 1.55 -0.12 -17.37
C CYS A 178 1.90 -0.76 -18.70
N ALA A 179 3.04 -1.46 -18.79
CA ALA A 179 3.43 -2.20 -19.99
C ALA A 179 2.43 -3.29 -20.40
N THR A 180 1.58 -3.71 -19.47
CA THR A 180 0.57 -4.76 -19.69
C THR A 180 -0.83 -4.21 -19.98
N LEU A 181 -1.02 -2.90 -19.83
CA LEU A 181 -2.29 -2.27 -20.15
C LEU A 181 -2.48 -2.15 -21.66
N PRO A 182 -3.72 -2.29 -22.17
CA PRO A 182 -3.98 -2.04 -23.56
C PRO A 182 -3.64 -0.58 -23.88
N ARG A 183 -2.88 -0.35 -24.95
CA ARG A 183 -2.59 1.01 -25.40
C ARG A 183 -3.90 1.73 -25.69
N LYS A 184 -4.16 2.83 -24.97
CA LYS A 184 -5.28 3.73 -25.30
C LYS A 184 -5.04 4.23 -26.74
N GLN A 185 -5.87 3.80 -27.68
CA GLN A 185 -5.84 4.38 -29.02
C GLN A 185 -6.03 5.89 -28.86
N ALA A 186 -5.09 6.68 -29.40
CA ALA A 186 -5.19 8.13 -29.42
C ALA A 186 -6.58 8.47 -30.02
N ARG A 187 -7.44 9.09 -29.22
CA ARG A 187 -8.72 9.61 -29.74
C ARG A 187 -8.38 10.55 -30.87
N GLN A 188 -8.58 10.08 -32.12
CA GLN A 188 -8.57 10.98 -33.28
C GLN A 188 -9.65 12.01 -33.01
N THR A 189 -9.28 13.20 -32.61
CA THR A 189 -10.10 14.40 -32.65
C THR A 189 -10.41 14.65 -34.13
N LYS A 190 -11.55 14.13 -34.61
CA LYS A 190 -12.12 14.61 -35.87
C LYS A 190 -12.38 16.12 -35.66
N ARG A 191 -11.61 16.93 -36.38
CA ARG A 191 -11.92 18.35 -36.61
C ARG A 191 -13.16 18.46 -37.48
#